data_2c61be43a5ac73308365cee2d3fa17df
#
_entry.id   2c61be43a5ac73308365cee2d3fa17df
#
_cell.length_a   1.000
_cell.length_b   1.000
_cell.length_c   1.000
_cell.angle_alpha   90.00
_cell.angle_beta   90.00
_cell.angle_gamma   90.00
#
_symmetry.space_group_name_H-M   'P 1'
#
loop_
_entity.id
_entity.type
_entity.pdbx_description
1 polymer ?
#
loop_
_entity_poly.entity_id
_entity_poly.type
_entity_poly.pdbx_seq_one_letter_code
_entity_poly.pdbx_strand_id
1 'polypeptide(L)'
;YTMDGKHLFTYNYAVTYPPQGVDTVYKRSGFIHPLRTLEGEVLTNCSPSDHYHHFGLWYAWTKTTFEENEIDFWNLYKKQGTVRFRQFVEVQPDGFSAVLDHVAYPDSTKEKIAMTEQLKIRMGKTKQRGYYIDYHTTLRCATSAPVVLESYRYGGICIRVCESWNGQTAEMLTSEG
;
A
#
# COMPACT_ATOMS: atom_id res chain seq x y z
N TYR A 1 4.58 -7.23 13.28
CA TYR A 1 4.79 -8.67 13.20
C TYR A 1 6.22 -9.02 13.51
N THR A 2 6.39 -10.11 14.26
CA THR A 2 7.70 -10.58 14.69
C THR A 2 7.90 -12.05 14.33
N MET A 3 9.14 -12.46 14.15
CA MET A 3 9.54 -13.85 13.96
C MET A 3 10.79 -14.12 14.79
N ASP A 4 10.77 -15.16 15.64
CA ASP A 4 11.88 -15.50 16.55
C ASP A 4 12.36 -14.29 17.40
N GLY A 5 11.41 -13.46 17.87
CA GLY A 5 11.68 -12.23 18.64
C GLY A 5 12.18 -11.04 17.82
N LYS A 6 12.37 -11.18 16.52
CA LYS A 6 12.80 -10.08 15.62
C LYS A 6 11.61 -9.40 14.99
N HIS A 7 11.56 -8.07 15.03
CA HIS A 7 10.53 -7.26 14.36
C HIS A 7 10.78 -7.23 12.86
N LEU A 8 9.86 -7.80 12.08
CA LEU A 8 9.98 -7.89 10.63
C LEU A 8 9.22 -6.78 9.91
N PHE A 9 8.00 -6.51 10.32
CA PHE A 9 7.24 -5.41 9.73
C PHE A 9 6.13 -4.90 10.65
N THR A 10 5.71 -3.66 10.38
CA THR A 10 4.51 -3.04 10.95
C THR A 10 3.48 -2.82 9.84
N TYR A 11 2.24 -3.25 10.07
CA TYR A 11 1.10 -2.85 9.25
C TYR A 11 0.43 -1.62 9.87
N ASN A 12 0.47 -0.51 9.13
CA ASN A 12 -0.07 0.78 9.56
C ASN A 12 -1.56 0.84 9.22
N TYR A 13 -2.41 0.29 10.08
CA TYR A 13 -3.86 0.28 9.91
C TYR A 13 -4.52 1.60 10.36
N ALA A 14 -3.96 2.30 11.33
CA ALA A 14 -4.39 3.64 11.70
C ALA A 14 -3.91 4.68 10.68
N VAL A 15 -4.59 5.83 10.63
CA VAL A 15 -4.16 6.92 9.76
C VAL A 15 -2.80 7.43 10.19
N THR A 16 -1.84 7.36 9.29
CA THR A 16 -0.51 7.94 9.44
C THR A 16 -0.48 9.29 8.71
N TYR A 17 -0.02 10.32 9.39
CA TYR A 17 0.14 11.66 8.82
C TYR A 17 1.54 11.80 8.19
N PRO A 18 1.68 12.67 7.18
CA PRO A 18 2.99 12.99 6.61
C PRO A 18 3.88 13.71 7.66
N PRO A 19 5.17 13.91 7.38
CA PRO A 19 6.07 14.67 8.24
C PRO A 19 5.52 16.07 8.57
N GLN A 20 5.93 16.63 9.72
CA GLN A 20 5.53 17.97 10.14
C GLN A 20 5.84 19.01 9.05
N GLY A 21 4.87 19.89 8.78
CA GLY A 21 4.97 20.93 7.75
C GLY A 21 4.58 20.49 6.33
N VAL A 22 4.30 19.22 6.13
CA VAL A 22 3.79 18.69 4.85
C VAL A 22 2.26 18.65 4.87
N ASP A 23 1.63 18.92 3.72
CA ASP A 23 0.15 18.93 3.58
C ASP A 23 -0.46 17.60 4.04
N THR A 24 -1.47 17.68 4.89
CA THR A 24 -2.20 16.53 5.43
C THR A 24 -2.98 15.74 4.35
N VAL A 25 -3.05 16.21 3.13
CA VAL A 25 -3.58 15.46 1.99
C VAL A 25 -2.85 14.12 1.80
N TYR A 26 -1.57 14.05 2.18
CA TYR A 26 -0.76 12.84 2.10
C TYR A 26 -0.99 11.85 3.26
N LYS A 27 -1.93 12.09 4.16
CA LYS A 27 -2.29 11.11 5.18
C LYS A 27 -2.84 9.82 4.57
N ARG A 28 -2.47 8.66 5.12
CA ARG A 28 -2.89 7.35 4.60
C ARG A 28 -2.92 6.30 5.71
N SER A 29 -3.66 5.23 5.47
CA SER A 29 -3.61 3.97 6.24
C SER A 29 -3.52 2.77 5.28
N GLY A 30 -3.37 1.55 5.81
CA GLY A 30 -3.40 0.34 5.01
C GLY A 30 -2.11 0.08 4.22
N PHE A 31 -0.94 0.15 4.89
CA PHE A 31 0.35 -0.11 4.27
C PHE A 31 1.34 -0.74 5.26
N ILE A 32 2.39 -1.37 4.74
CA ILE A 32 3.48 -1.96 5.54
C ILE A 32 4.69 -1.03 5.54
N HIS A 33 5.07 -0.55 6.72
CA HIS A 33 6.32 0.18 6.96
C HIS A 33 6.58 0.29 8.48
N PRO A 34 7.81 0.06 8.97
CA PRO A 34 8.95 -0.48 8.22
C PRO A 34 8.76 -1.96 7.84
N LEU A 35 9.42 -2.37 6.77
CA LEU A 35 9.71 -3.75 6.42
C LEU A 35 11.21 -3.96 6.63
N ARG A 36 11.63 -5.09 7.26
CA ARG A 36 13.01 -5.30 7.71
C ARG A 36 13.57 -6.63 7.24
N THR A 37 14.89 -6.69 7.16
CA THR A 37 15.63 -7.97 7.07
C THR A 37 15.59 -8.71 8.42
N LEU A 38 16.04 -9.96 8.43
CA LEU A 38 16.25 -10.71 9.68
C LEU A 38 17.36 -10.10 10.58
N GLU A 39 18.24 -9.32 10.02
CA GLU A 39 19.30 -8.57 10.72
C GLU A 39 18.80 -7.23 11.27
N GLY A 40 17.57 -6.82 10.91
CA GLY A 40 16.90 -5.61 11.42
C GLY A 40 17.04 -4.39 10.52
N GLU A 41 17.71 -4.49 9.37
CA GLU A 41 17.81 -3.39 8.40
C GLU A 41 16.46 -3.05 7.81
N VAL A 42 16.17 -1.77 7.66
CA VAL A 42 14.92 -1.28 7.08
C VAL A 42 15.02 -1.25 5.56
N LEU A 43 14.17 -2.04 4.90
CA LEU A 43 14.13 -2.19 3.45
C LEU A 43 13.25 -1.14 2.74
N THR A 44 12.35 -0.50 3.48
CA THR A 44 11.34 0.41 2.91
C THR A 44 11.52 1.84 3.38
N ASN A 45 10.98 2.80 2.61
CA ASN A 45 10.86 4.20 2.98
C ASN A 45 9.39 4.62 2.97
N CYS A 46 9.02 5.62 3.75
CA CYS A 46 7.64 6.13 3.86
C CYS A 46 7.65 7.66 3.81
N SER A 47 6.83 8.21 2.93
CA SER A 47 6.70 9.66 2.73
C SER A 47 8.04 10.39 2.53
N PRO A 48 8.94 9.92 1.64
CA PRO A 48 10.18 10.62 1.35
C PRO A 48 9.89 11.99 0.73
N SER A 49 10.83 12.94 0.87
CA SER A 49 10.63 14.33 0.45
C SER A 49 10.40 14.52 -1.05
N ASP A 50 10.87 13.59 -1.87
CA ASP A 50 10.64 13.56 -3.31
C ASP A 50 9.25 13.02 -3.69
N HIS A 51 8.63 12.19 -2.83
CA HIS A 51 7.35 11.50 -3.10
C HIS A 51 6.56 11.24 -1.81
N TYR A 52 5.94 12.26 -1.23
CA TYR A 52 5.16 12.12 0.02
C TYR A 52 4.00 11.12 -0.05
N HIS A 53 3.57 10.73 -1.25
CA HIS A 53 2.51 9.73 -1.50
C HIS A 53 3.03 8.29 -1.65
N HIS A 54 4.29 7.99 -1.30
CA HIS A 54 4.84 6.63 -1.28
C HIS A 54 4.89 6.07 0.15
N PHE A 55 4.43 4.83 0.38
CA PHE A 55 4.14 4.28 1.70
C PHE A 55 4.71 2.88 1.94
N GLY A 56 6.01 2.72 1.84
CA GLY A 56 6.65 1.42 2.10
C GLY A 56 6.20 0.35 1.11
N LEU A 57 5.41 -0.62 1.54
CA LEU A 57 4.74 -1.61 0.70
C LEU A 57 3.23 -1.38 0.79
N TRP A 58 2.59 -1.03 -0.33
CA TRP A 58 1.17 -0.66 -0.40
C TRP A 58 0.52 -1.09 -1.71
N TYR A 59 -0.79 -0.91 -1.78
CA TYR A 59 -1.58 -1.20 -2.96
C TYR A 59 -2.45 0.01 -3.34
N ALA A 60 -2.40 0.43 -4.60
CA ALA A 60 -3.26 1.48 -5.15
C ALA A 60 -3.22 1.49 -6.69
N TRP A 61 -4.15 2.20 -7.30
CA TRP A 61 -4.22 2.42 -8.74
C TRP A 61 -4.21 3.90 -9.06
N THR A 62 -3.46 4.28 -10.10
CA THR A 62 -3.33 5.68 -10.53
C THR A 62 -4.41 6.09 -11.51
N LYS A 63 -4.67 5.25 -12.52
CA LYS A 63 -5.58 5.58 -13.61
C LYS A 63 -6.79 4.67 -13.56
N THR A 64 -7.87 5.18 -13.00
CA THR A 64 -9.13 4.44 -12.89
C THR A 64 -10.30 5.32 -13.34
N THR A 65 -11.36 4.70 -13.85
CA THR A 65 -12.61 5.39 -14.16
C THR A 65 -13.72 4.84 -13.27
N PHE A 66 -14.42 5.73 -12.58
CA PHE A 66 -15.57 5.40 -11.74
C PHE A 66 -16.66 6.47 -11.91
N GLU A 67 -17.88 6.05 -12.28
CA GLU A 67 -19.01 6.94 -12.55
C GLU A 67 -18.63 8.12 -13.47
N GLU A 68 -17.99 7.79 -14.60
CA GLU A 68 -17.51 8.75 -15.63
C GLU A 68 -16.39 9.72 -15.16
N ASN A 69 -15.91 9.59 -13.92
CA ASN A 69 -14.82 10.41 -13.39
C ASN A 69 -13.50 9.63 -13.41
N GLU A 70 -12.41 10.33 -13.76
CA GLU A 70 -11.07 9.82 -13.54
C GLU A 70 -10.71 9.93 -12.06
N ILE A 71 -10.34 8.80 -11.44
CA ILE A 71 -9.99 8.72 -10.02
C ILE A 71 -8.58 8.17 -9.89
N ASP A 72 -7.76 8.87 -9.14
CA ASP A 72 -6.41 8.46 -8.78
C ASP A 72 -6.35 8.16 -7.27
N PHE A 73 -6.20 6.87 -6.93
CA PHE A 73 -6.09 6.42 -5.53
C PHE A 73 -4.65 6.43 -5.01
N TRP A 74 -3.69 6.74 -5.87
CA TRP A 74 -2.26 6.73 -5.55
C TRP A 74 -1.70 8.12 -5.28
N ASN A 75 -1.89 9.06 -6.23
CA ASN A 75 -1.37 10.41 -6.16
C ASN A 75 -2.28 11.30 -5.30
N LEU A 76 -2.18 11.19 -3.98
CA LEU A 76 -3.09 11.82 -3.01
C LEU A 76 -3.23 13.34 -3.17
N TYR A 77 -2.18 14.02 -3.69
CA TYR A 77 -2.22 15.47 -3.94
C TYR A 77 -3.29 15.88 -4.97
N LYS A 78 -3.71 14.98 -5.84
CA LYS A 78 -4.80 15.24 -6.79
C LYS A 78 -6.17 15.34 -6.12
N LYS A 79 -6.30 14.86 -4.88
CA LYS A 79 -7.55 14.88 -4.11
C LYS A 79 -8.71 14.16 -4.81
N GLN A 80 -8.41 13.19 -5.68
CA GLN A 80 -9.40 12.40 -6.41
C GLN A 80 -9.80 11.12 -5.68
N GLY A 81 -8.90 10.55 -4.89
CA GLY A 81 -9.19 9.35 -4.12
C GLY A 81 -8.11 9.01 -3.10
N THR A 82 -8.40 8.03 -2.28
CA THR A 82 -7.48 7.45 -1.29
C THR A 82 -7.86 6.00 -0.99
N VAL A 83 -6.99 5.29 -0.28
CA VAL A 83 -7.29 3.97 0.28
C VAL A 83 -7.26 4.07 1.80
N ARG A 84 -8.31 3.55 2.46
CA ARG A 84 -8.47 3.58 3.92
C ARG A 84 -8.67 2.18 4.49
N PHE A 85 -7.95 1.86 5.55
CA PHE A 85 -8.26 0.68 6.36
C PHE A 85 -9.67 0.83 6.97
N ARG A 86 -10.47 -0.24 6.87
CA ARG A 86 -11.80 -0.31 7.48
C ARG A 86 -11.77 -1.15 8.76
N GLN A 87 -11.32 -2.41 8.64
CA GLN A 87 -11.31 -3.34 9.77
C GLN A 87 -10.41 -4.54 9.50
N PHE A 88 -9.96 -5.18 10.58
CA PHE A 88 -9.44 -6.54 10.49
C PHE A 88 -10.61 -7.54 10.42
N VAL A 89 -10.44 -8.58 9.61
CA VAL A 89 -11.33 -9.76 9.57
C VAL A 89 -10.76 -10.85 10.45
N GLU A 90 -9.44 -11.01 10.41
CA GLU A 90 -8.70 -12.01 11.17
C GLU A 90 -7.30 -11.50 11.46
N VAL A 91 -6.78 -11.82 12.65
CA VAL A 91 -5.39 -11.57 13.04
C VAL A 91 -4.80 -12.85 13.61
N GLN A 92 -3.68 -13.29 13.04
CA GLN A 92 -2.96 -14.50 13.40
C GLN A 92 -1.49 -14.16 13.70
N PRO A 93 -0.74 -15.04 14.41
CA PRO A 93 0.69 -14.80 14.67
C PRO A 93 1.54 -14.67 13.39
N ASP A 94 1.13 -15.31 12.30
CA ASP A 94 1.82 -15.36 11.02
C ASP A 94 1.19 -14.46 9.94
N GLY A 95 0.18 -13.63 10.29
CA GLY A 95 -0.45 -12.75 9.32
C GLY A 95 -1.81 -12.24 9.73
N PHE A 96 -2.54 -11.66 8.76
CA PHE A 96 -3.87 -11.10 8.99
C PHE A 96 -4.68 -11.06 7.70
N SER A 97 -5.99 -10.84 7.87
CA SER A 97 -6.89 -10.43 6.78
C SER A 97 -7.57 -9.13 7.19
N ALA A 98 -7.69 -8.22 6.26
CA ALA A 98 -8.28 -6.89 6.48
C ALA A 98 -9.17 -6.48 5.31
N VAL A 99 -10.06 -5.53 5.58
CA VAL A 99 -10.88 -4.85 4.57
C VAL A 99 -10.42 -3.40 4.49
N LEU A 100 -10.17 -2.94 3.27
CA LEU A 100 -9.86 -1.55 2.97
C LEU A 100 -10.89 -0.99 1.98
N ASP A 101 -11.09 0.32 2.02
CA ASP A 101 -11.95 1.07 1.11
C ASP A 101 -11.11 1.90 0.17
N HIS A 102 -11.34 1.74 -1.12
CA HIS A 102 -10.89 2.66 -2.14
C HIS A 102 -11.96 3.75 -2.28
N VAL A 103 -11.67 4.90 -1.68
CA VAL A 103 -12.61 6.02 -1.56
C VAL A 103 -12.33 7.01 -2.66
N ALA A 104 -13.33 7.24 -3.52
CA ALA A 104 -13.30 8.24 -4.57
C ALA A 104 -13.91 9.57 -4.08
N TYR A 105 -13.38 10.66 -4.59
CA TYR A 105 -13.87 12.02 -4.41
C TYR A 105 -14.30 12.58 -5.77
N PRO A 106 -15.47 12.16 -6.30
CA PRO A 106 -15.93 12.60 -7.63
C PRO A 106 -16.21 14.10 -7.69
N ASP A 107 -16.53 14.69 -6.56
CA ASP A 107 -16.52 16.14 -6.33
C ASP A 107 -15.86 16.42 -4.97
N SER A 108 -15.39 17.63 -4.75
CA SER A 108 -14.65 17.98 -3.53
C SER A 108 -15.47 17.91 -2.22
N THR A 109 -16.77 17.66 -2.30
CA THR A 109 -17.70 17.70 -1.16
C THR A 109 -18.25 16.32 -0.78
N LYS A 110 -18.12 15.33 -1.68
CA LYS A 110 -18.70 14.00 -1.48
C LYS A 110 -17.65 12.91 -1.66
N GLU A 111 -17.63 11.96 -0.75
CA GLU A 111 -16.87 10.74 -0.89
C GLU A 111 -17.79 9.56 -1.20
N LYS A 112 -17.29 8.65 -2.05
CA LYS A 112 -17.94 7.38 -2.36
C LYS A 112 -16.94 6.26 -2.25
N ILE A 113 -17.35 5.12 -1.70
CA ILE A 113 -16.53 3.92 -1.78
C ILE A 113 -16.72 3.32 -3.17
N ALA A 114 -15.69 3.41 -4.00
CA ALA A 114 -15.70 2.85 -5.36
C ALA A 114 -15.44 1.35 -5.35
N MET A 115 -14.44 0.91 -4.54
CA MET A 115 -14.08 -0.51 -4.41
C MET A 115 -13.86 -0.85 -2.95
N THR A 116 -14.08 -2.12 -2.63
CA THR A 116 -13.64 -2.75 -1.39
C THR A 116 -12.50 -3.71 -1.71
N GLU A 117 -11.41 -3.63 -0.97
CA GLU A 117 -10.27 -4.52 -1.04
C GLU A 117 -10.30 -5.49 0.14
N GLN A 118 -10.18 -6.79 -0.15
CA GLN A 118 -9.85 -7.81 0.83
C GLN A 118 -8.35 -8.09 0.74
N LEU A 119 -7.61 -7.61 1.72
CA LEU A 119 -6.17 -7.86 1.87
C LEU A 119 -5.95 -9.07 2.77
N LYS A 120 -5.08 -9.99 2.34
CA LYS A 120 -4.58 -11.10 3.17
C LYS A 120 -3.06 -11.11 3.11
N ILE A 121 -2.45 -11.02 4.28
CA ILE A 121 -1.01 -11.13 4.47
C ILE A 121 -0.72 -12.42 5.22
N ARG A 122 0.26 -13.17 4.73
CA ARG A 122 0.86 -14.31 5.43
C ARG A 122 2.36 -14.21 5.36
N MET A 123 3.04 -14.56 6.43
CA MET A 123 4.50 -14.65 6.46
C MET A 123 4.94 -16.03 6.90
N GLY A 124 6.09 -16.45 6.41
CA GLY A 124 6.68 -17.72 6.79
C GLY A 124 8.18 -17.74 6.57
N LYS A 125 8.84 -18.76 7.14
CA LYS A 125 10.27 -18.98 6.94
C LYS A 125 10.51 -19.62 5.59
N THR A 126 11.58 -19.21 4.92
CA THR A 126 12.08 -19.92 3.73
C THR A 126 12.93 -21.11 4.16
N LYS A 127 13.17 -22.06 3.25
CA LYS A 127 14.15 -23.15 3.47
C LYS A 127 15.59 -22.65 3.63
N GLN A 128 15.87 -21.49 3.07
CA GLN A 128 17.13 -20.76 3.23
C GLN A 128 17.03 -19.76 4.37
N ARG A 129 18.11 -19.03 4.68
CA ARG A 129 18.08 -17.94 5.65
C ARG A 129 17.24 -16.77 5.11
N GLY A 130 15.96 -16.74 5.45
CA GLY A 130 15.06 -15.69 5.01
C GLY A 130 13.63 -15.92 5.46
N TYR A 131 12.76 -15.01 5.11
CA TYR A 131 11.33 -15.12 5.26
C TYR A 131 10.63 -14.61 3.99
N TYR A 132 9.36 -14.95 3.83
CA TYR A 132 8.52 -14.45 2.76
C TYR A 132 7.29 -13.77 3.33
N ILE A 133 6.70 -12.90 2.55
CA ILE A 133 5.38 -12.32 2.77
C ILE A 133 4.55 -12.59 1.53
N ASP A 134 3.47 -13.37 1.70
CA ASP A 134 2.44 -13.49 0.68
C ASP A 134 1.49 -12.29 0.84
N TYR A 135 1.39 -11.50 -0.21
CA TYR A 135 0.50 -10.35 -0.31
C TYR A 135 -0.60 -10.69 -1.31
N HIS A 136 -1.78 -11.01 -0.80
CA HIS A 136 -2.93 -11.34 -1.62
C HIS A 136 -4.00 -10.28 -1.47
N THR A 137 -4.48 -9.73 -2.59
CA THR A 137 -5.55 -8.75 -2.59
C THR A 137 -6.65 -9.14 -3.58
N THR A 138 -7.90 -8.86 -3.20
CA THR A 138 -9.07 -9.05 -4.04
C THR A 138 -9.88 -7.76 -4.03
N LEU A 139 -10.08 -7.17 -5.20
CA LEU A 139 -10.91 -5.98 -5.38
C LEU A 139 -12.32 -6.37 -5.79
N ARG A 140 -13.29 -5.64 -5.26
CA ARG A 140 -14.71 -5.72 -5.66
C ARG A 140 -15.28 -4.32 -5.78
N CYS A 141 -16.09 -4.06 -6.82
CA CYS A 141 -16.87 -2.83 -6.89
C CYS A 141 -17.78 -2.75 -5.66
N ALA A 142 -17.82 -1.59 -5.03
CA ALA A 142 -18.64 -1.36 -3.83
C ALA A 142 -20.07 -0.94 -4.17
N THR A 143 -20.31 -0.60 -5.43
CA THR A 143 -21.62 -0.20 -5.96
C THR A 143 -21.95 -1.02 -7.22
N SER A 144 -23.12 -0.78 -7.82
CA SER A 144 -23.49 -1.36 -9.13
C SER A 144 -22.70 -0.71 -10.31
N ALA A 145 -22.08 0.46 -10.10
CA ALA A 145 -21.24 1.09 -11.10
C ALA A 145 -19.90 0.33 -11.22
N PRO A 146 -19.45 0.04 -12.45
CA PRO A 146 -18.15 -0.58 -12.66
C PRO A 146 -17.02 0.39 -12.31
N VAL A 147 -15.89 -0.16 -11.86
CA VAL A 147 -14.62 0.55 -11.78
C VAL A 147 -13.72 -0.02 -12.86
N VAL A 148 -13.24 0.83 -13.76
CA VAL A 148 -12.31 0.43 -14.82
C VAL A 148 -10.90 0.75 -14.35
N LEU A 149 -10.05 -0.26 -14.32
CA LEU A 149 -8.61 -0.13 -14.06
C LEU A 149 -7.91 0.01 -15.41
N GLU A 150 -7.54 1.24 -15.74
CA GLU A 150 -6.95 1.56 -17.02
C GLU A 150 -5.50 1.07 -17.11
N SER A 151 -5.07 0.68 -18.32
CA SER A 151 -3.68 0.35 -18.57
C SER A 151 -2.78 1.56 -18.33
N TYR A 152 -1.87 1.43 -17.39
CA TYR A 152 -0.92 2.48 -17.03
C TYR A 152 0.33 1.87 -16.39
N ARG A 153 1.46 2.60 -16.44
CA ARG A 153 2.74 2.12 -15.92
C ARG A 153 2.80 1.97 -14.39
N TYR A 154 1.87 2.60 -13.66
CA TYR A 154 1.80 2.53 -12.20
C TYR A 154 0.42 2.05 -11.75
N GLY A 155 0.38 1.00 -10.97
CA GLY A 155 -0.85 0.46 -10.39
C GLY A 155 -0.65 -0.91 -9.79
N GLY A 156 -1.47 -1.25 -8.80
CA GLY A 156 -1.38 -2.51 -8.08
C GLY A 156 -0.46 -2.45 -6.88
N ILE A 157 0.32 -3.51 -6.65
CA ILE A 157 1.26 -3.59 -5.54
C ILE A 157 2.51 -2.75 -5.82
N CYS A 158 2.97 -2.03 -4.81
CA CYS A 158 4.10 -1.13 -4.90
C CYS A 158 4.98 -1.22 -3.68
N ILE A 159 6.27 -1.04 -3.90
CA ILE A 159 7.26 -0.92 -2.84
C ILE A 159 8.09 0.36 -3.05
N ARG A 160 8.17 1.19 -2.02
CA ARG A 160 9.18 2.24 -1.94
C ARG A 160 10.32 1.73 -1.10
N VAL A 161 11.42 1.41 -1.74
CA VAL A 161 12.63 0.91 -1.08
C VAL A 161 13.34 2.02 -0.30
N CYS A 162 14.24 1.63 0.62
CA CYS A 162 15.03 2.53 1.41
C CYS A 162 15.91 3.44 0.52
N GLU A 163 16.30 4.57 1.05
CA GLU A 163 17.00 5.62 0.30
C GLU A 163 18.38 5.20 -0.19
N SER A 164 19.03 4.27 0.50
CA SER A 164 20.31 3.68 0.08
C SER A 164 20.22 2.83 -1.19
N TRP A 165 19.00 2.39 -1.57
CA TRP A 165 18.75 1.64 -2.80
C TRP A 165 18.17 2.58 -3.88
N ASN A 166 19.01 3.44 -4.41
CA ASN A 166 18.66 4.31 -5.54
C ASN A 166 19.12 3.70 -6.87
N GLY A 167 18.75 4.33 -7.99
CA GLY A 167 19.05 3.83 -9.33
C GLY A 167 20.54 3.65 -9.68
N GLN A 168 21.47 4.11 -8.81
CA GLN A 168 22.92 3.91 -8.98
C GLN A 168 23.47 2.77 -8.11
N THR A 169 22.76 2.43 -7.02
CA THR A 169 23.23 1.47 -6.01
C THR A 169 22.33 0.22 -5.92
N ALA A 170 21.24 0.18 -6.67
CA ALA A 170 20.31 -0.93 -6.68
C ALA A 170 20.07 -1.44 -8.10
N GLU A 171 19.90 -2.74 -8.21
CA GLU A 171 19.54 -3.45 -9.43
C GLU A 171 18.22 -4.21 -9.19
N MET A 172 17.33 -4.17 -10.17
CA MET A 172 16.08 -4.93 -10.12
C MET A 172 16.18 -6.05 -11.15
N LEU A 173 16.23 -7.28 -10.67
CA LEU A 173 16.25 -8.48 -11.52
C LEU A 173 14.88 -9.13 -11.54
N THR A 174 14.47 -9.58 -12.71
CA THR A 174 13.30 -10.43 -12.91
C THR A 174 13.72 -11.88 -13.14
N SER A 175 12.76 -12.81 -13.21
CA SER A 175 13.04 -14.21 -13.57
C SER A 175 13.62 -14.37 -14.98
N GLU A 176 13.56 -13.34 -15.79
CA GLU A 176 14.03 -13.32 -17.19
C GLU A 176 15.31 -12.46 -17.39
N GLY A 177 15.87 -11.94 -16.30
CA GLY A 177 17.04 -11.08 -16.29
C GLY A 177 16.75 -9.60 -16.13
#